data_c28617cea93e9d1a8689c65f7b18d0d0
#
_entry.id   c28617cea93e9d1a8689c65f7b18d0d0
#
_cell.length_a   1.000
_cell.length_b   1.000
_cell.length_c   1.000
_cell.angle_alpha   90.00
_cell.angle_beta   90.00
_cell.angle_gamma   90.00
#
_symmetry.space_group_name_H-M   'P 1'
#
loop_
_entity.id
_entity.type
_entity.pdbx_description
1 polymer ?
#
loop_
_entity_poly.entity_id
_entity_poly.type
_entity_poly.pdbx_seq_one_letter_code
_entity_poly.pdbx_strand_id
1 'polypeptide(L)'
;MARAMCGRRSILGLALASAFAFIGLAVAPASLAAAETVRVGIVGGEDEDVWKVVAQQAAKSGLTVKTVVFNDYTQPNEALERGDVDANAFQHKPYLDNQIKTRGYHIVPVGFTAVWPIGLYSHKRHSVADLPKGAIIGVPNDPSNEGRALIVLQSVGLIKLRDGSGILATTADIVANPKDVKIKELDAGVVGRSIDDLDAAVVNTDWALKSGLKPDTDRIAQEPLADNPYRNFIAVKAGHENDAWVKTLVAAYQNDAVKDALAKAYHGTGVPAW
;
A
#
# COMPACT_ATOMS: atom_id res chain seq x y z
N MET A 1 82.80 7.71 75.14
CA MET A 1 83.03 6.29 75.45
C MET A 1 82.40 5.46 74.35
N ALA A 2 83.23 4.82 73.59
CA ALA A 2 83.33 3.41 73.17
C ALA A 2 82.20 2.93 72.24
N ARG A 3 82.55 2.68 71.00
CA ARG A 3 82.85 1.37 70.34
C ARG A 3 81.60 0.54 70.04
N ALA A 4 81.36 -0.14 68.96
CA ALA A 4 82.18 -0.75 67.88
C ALA A 4 81.22 -1.14 66.71
N MET A 5 81.67 -1.03 65.51
CA MET A 5 82.02 -2.00 64.49
C MET A 5 81.29 -3.35 64.46
N CYS A 6 80.70 -3.70 63.33
CA CYS A 6 80.78 -4.93 62.53
C CYS A 6 79.61 -4.98 61.53
N GLY A 7 79.69 -4.91 60.34
CA GLY A 7 80.40 -5.72 59.36
C GLY A 7 79.57 -6.92 58.84
N ARG A 8 79.03 -6.93 57.69
CA ARG A 8 79.08 -8.04 56.75
C ARG A 8 77.99 -8.09 55.67
N ARG A 9 78.51 -7.99 54.51
CA ARG A 9 78.29 -8.88 53.37
C ARG A 9 76.94 -8.82 52.61
N SER A 10 77.14 -8.34 51.39
CA SER A 10 76.35 -8.51 50.17
C SER A 10 75.85 -9.91 49.89
N ILE A 11 74.59 -10.03 49.50
CA ILE A 11 74.15 -11.08 48.55
C ILE A 11 73.27 -10.42 47.52
N LEU A 12 73.72 -10.43 46.25
CA LEU A 12 72.99 -10.08 45.07
C LEU A 12 71.93 -11.16 44.83
N GLY A 13 70.65 -10.83 44.97
CA GLY A 13 69.56 -11.69 44.53
C GLY A 13 68.90 -11.08 43.29
N LEU A 14 69.18 -11.63 42.11
CA LEU A 14 68.56 -11.27 40.83
C LEU A 14 67.16 -11.85 40.81
N ALA A 15 66.13 -11.01 41.03
CA ALA A 15 64.75 -11.41 40.84
C ALA A 15 64.30 -11.06 39.40
N LEU A 16 64.17 -12.07 38.54
CA LEU A 16 63.52 -11.98 37.24
C LEU A 16 62.02 -11.76 37.47
N ALA A 17 61.53 -10.55 37.26
CA ALA A 17 60.11 -10.27 37.19
C ALA A 17 59.58 -10.56 35.78
N SER A 18 58.95 -11.71 35.59
CA SER A 18 58.23 -12.05 34.34
C SER A 18 56.92 -11.25 34.35
N ALA A 19 56.87 -10.18 33.53
CA ALA A 19 55.64 -9.44 33.23
C ALA A 19 54.78 -10.25 32.26
N PHE A 20 53.80 -10.95 32.75
CA PHE A 20 52.70 -11.47 31.95
C PHE A 20 51.82 -10.32 31.48
N ALA A 21 52.00 -9.88 30.23
CA ALA A 21 51.06 -8.96 29.59
C ALA A 21 49.74 -9.73 29.26
N PHE A 22 48.73 -9.58 30.05
CA PHE A 22 47.35 -9.97 29.74
C PHE A 22 46.86 -9.03 28.66
N ILE A 23 46.89 -9.46 27.38
CA ILE A 23 46.15 -8.80 26.28
C ILE A 23 44.67 -9.17 26.51
N GLY A 24 43.96 -8.34 27.26
CA GLY A 24 42.50 -8.40 27.37
C GLY A 24 41.90 -8.06 26.02
N LEU A 25 41.42 -9.08 25.28
CA LEU A 25 40.60 -8.90 24.08
C LEU A 25 39.27 -8.29 24.59
N ALA A 26 39.15 -6.97 24.50
CA ALA A 26 37.89 -6.29 24.76
C ALA A 26 36.92 -6.66 23.59
N VAL A 27 36.11 -7.69 23.83
CA VAL A 27 34.94 -7.98 22.99
C VAL A 27 33.96 -6.84 23.27
N ALA A 28 33.95 -5.82 22.41
CA ALA A 28 32.92 -4.79 22.42
C ALA A 28 31.57 -5.51 22.23
N PRO A 29 30.57 -5.28 23.10
CA PRO A 29 29.26 -5.85 22.87
C PRO A 29 28.76 -5.30 21.52
N ALA A 30 28.45 -6.20 20.59
CA ALA A 30 27.73 -5.83 19.38
C ALA A 30 26.42 -5.20 19.84
N SER A 31 26.32 -3.88 19.70
CA SER A 31 25.06 -3.17 19.94
C SER A 31 24.05 -3.78 18.96
N LEU A 32 23.10 -4.55 19.46
CA LEU A 32 21.91 -4.91 18.73
C LEU A 32 21.22 -3.59 18.41
N ALA A 33 21.44 -3.06 17.20
CA ALA A 33 20.69 -1.92 16.71
C ALA A 33 19.20 -2.30 16.88
N ALA A 34 18.46 -1.48 17.63
CA ALA A 34 17.03 -1.68 17.78
C ALA A 34 16.40 -1.74 16.37
N ALA A 35 15.60 -2.77 16.12
CA ALA A 35 14.94 -2.89 14.82
C ALA A 35 14.14 -1.62 14.55
N GLU A 36 14.40 -0.99 13.41
CA GLU A 36 13.67 0.19 12.99
C GLU A 36 12.20 -0.17 12.82
N THR A 37 11.30 0.65 13.36
CA THR A 37 9.85 0.42 13.28
C THR A 37 9.22 1.43 12.35
N VAL A 38 8.49 0.94 11.34
CA VAL A 38 7.79 1.75 10.33
C VAL A 38 6.29 1.48 10.43
N ARG A 39 5.49 2.54 10.47
CA ARG A 39 4.02 2.50 10.45
C ARG A 39 3.55 2.67 9.00
N VAL A 40 2.77 1.72 8.52
CA VAL A 40 2.25 1.74 7.14
C VAL A 40 0.73 1.83 7.16
N GLY A 41 0.18 2.90 6.60
CA GLY A 41 -1.25 3.08 6.41
C GLY A 41 -1.77 2.22 5.26
N ILE A 42 -2.76 1.38 5.53
CA ILE A 42 -3.43 0.51 4.55
C ILE A 42 -4.94 0.63 4.67
N VAL A 43 -5.68 0.22 3.64
CA VAL A 43 -7.14 0.05 3.75
C VAL A 43 -7.44 -1.35 4.25
N GLY A 44 -8.35 -1.45 5.21
CA GLY A 44 -8.72 -2.74 5.82
C GLY A 44 -9.41 -3.68 4.85
N GLY A 45 -9.27 -4.99 5.10
CA GLY A 45 -9.80 -6.08 4.30
C GLY A 45 -8.70 -7.07 3.91
N GLU A 46 -8.75 -7.58 2.68
CA GLU A 46 -7.82 -8.59 2.15
C GLU A 46 -6.35 -8.14 2.21
N ASP A 47 -6.10 -6.83 2.11
CA ASP A 47 -4.76 -6.25 2.17
C ASP A 47 -4.08 -6.47 3.53
N GLU A 48 -4.85 -6.60 4.62
CA GLU A 48 -4.31 -6.91 5.95
C GLU A 48 -3.55 -8.24 5.95
N ASP A 49 -4.04 -9.26 5.23
CA ASP A 49 -3.37 -10.55 5.15
C ASP A 49 -2.10 -10.48 4.28
N VAL A 50 -2.12 -9.70 3.21
CA VAL A 50 -0.93 -9.43 2.39
C VAL A 50 0.15 -8.73 3.24
N TRP A 51 -0.23 -7.69 3.98
CA TRP A 51 0.71 -6.92 4.80
C TRP A 51 1.25 -7.68 6.00
N LYS A 52 0.56 -8.71 6.50
CA LYS A 52 1.13 -9.67 7.47
C LYS A 52 2.35 -10.40 6.87
N VAL A 53 2.26 -10.83 5.60
CA VAL A 53 3.38 -11.47 4.91
C VAL A 53 4.50 -10.46 4.66
N VAL A 54 4.19 -9.23 4.22
CA VAL A 54 5.17 -8.16 4.05
C VAL A 54 5.93 -7.89 5.35
N ALA A 55 5.22 -7.79 6.48
CA ALA A 55 5.85 -7.60 7.80
C ALA A 55 6.80 -8.76 8.16
N GLN A 56 6.43 -10.01 7.86
CA GLN A 56 7.31 -11.16 8.06
C GLN A 56 8.56 -11.11 7.17
N GLN A 57 8.44 -10.65 5.91
CA GLN A 57 9.59 -10.50 5.03
C GLN A 57 10.51 -9.35 5.49
N ALA A 58 9.94 -8.21 5.88
CA ALA A 58 10.66 -7.06 6.39
C ALA A 58 11.48 -7.40 7.65
N ALA A 59 10.90 -8.20 8.56
CA ALA A 59 11.54 -8.62 9.79
C ALA A 59 12.83 -9.42 9.55
N LYS A 60 12.93 -10.17 8.45
CA LYS A 60 14.16 -10.90 8.05
C LYS A 60 15.33 -9.96 7.75
N SER A 61 15.03 -8.71 7.42
CA SER A 61 16.00 -7.64 7.14
C SER A 61 16.11 -6.62 8.28
N GLY A 62 15.59 -6.93 9.48
CA GLY A 62 15.68 -6.07 10.65
C GLY A 62 14.69 -4.91 10.66
N LEU A 63 13.68 -4.88 9.78
CA LEU A 63 12.65 -3.85 9.75
C LEU A 63 11.36 -4.36 10.38
N THR A 64 10.86 -3.68 11.41
CA THR A 64 9.55 -3.94 12.00
C THR A 64 8.48 -3.12 11.30
N VAL A 65 7.53 -3.76 10.62
CA VAL A 65 6.40 -3.10 9.98
C VAL A 65 5.15 -3.23 10.86
N LYS A 66 4.51 -2.10 11.16
CA LYS A 66 3.23 -2.01 11.86
C LYS A 66 2.20 -1.39 10.93
N THR A 67 1.14 -2.12 10.61
CA THR A 67 0.04 -1.60 9.81
C THR A 67 -0.88 -0.73 10.64
N VAL A 68 -1.32 0.39 10.06
CA VAL A 68 -2.41 1.25 10.56
C VAL A 68 -3.55 1.13 9.56
N VAL A 69 -4.68 0.57 10.01
CA VAL A 69 -5.81 0.24 9.13
C VAL A 69 -6.77 1.42 9.07
N PHE A 70 -7.10 1.85 7.86
CA PHE A 70 -8.10 2.87 7.56
C PHE A 70 -9.34 2.25 6.91
N ASN A 71 -10.49 2.91 7.06
CA ASN A 71 -11.77 2.45 6.53
C ASN A 71 -12.34 3.34 5.42
N ASP A 72 -11.51 4.21 4.85
CA ASP A 72 -11.81 5.07 3.70
C ASP A 72 -10.52 5.44 2.96
N TYR A 73 -10.65 6.10 1.80
CA TYR A 73 -9.50 6.55 1.01
C TYR A 73 -9.00 7.96 1.37
N THR A 74 -9.71 8.72 2.20
CA THR A 74 -9.37 10.12 2.48
C THR A 74 -8.33 10.27 3.58
N GLN A 75 -8.36 9.41 4.59
CA GLN A 75 -7.52 9.50 5.78
C GLN A 75 -6.05 9.09 5.57
N PRO A 76 -5.68 8.07 4.77
CA PRO A 76 -4.30 7.59 4.72
C PRO A 76 -3.28 8.64 4.28
N ASN A 77 -3.63 9.49 3.29
CA ASN A 77 -2.73 10.56 2.84
C ASN A 77 -2.62 11.70 3.87
N GLU A 78 -3.71 12.02 4.55
CA GLU A 78 -3.68 13.00 5.63
C GLU A 78 -2.81 12.51 6.79
N ALA A 79 -2.94 11.24 7.17
CA ALA A 79 -2.13 10.63 8.22
C ALA A 79 -0.63 10.62 7.85
N LEU A 80 -0.30 10.34 6.57
CA LEU A 80 1.09 10.39 6.07
C LEU A 80 1.64 11.81 6.09
N GLU A 81 0.86 12.80 5.62
CA GLU A 81 1.29 14.20 5.62
C GLU A 81 1.55 14.72 7.04
N ARG A 82 0.74 14.31 8.02
CA ARG A 82 0.93 14.68 9.44
C ARG A 82 2.03 13.89 10.16
N GLY A 83 2.52 12.80 9.56
CA GLY A 83 3.49 11.89 10.19
C GLY A 83 2.86 10.93 11.21
N ASP A 84 1.55 10.69 11.16
CA ASP A 84 0.88 9.67 11.97
C ASP A 84 1.22 8.26 11.46
N VAL A 85 1.56 8.13 10.18
CA VAL A 85 2.18 6.96 9.54
C VAL A 85 3.44 7.39 8.78
N ASP A 86 4.37 6.47 8.54
CA ASP A 86 5.65 6.73 7.88
C ASP A 86 5.57 6.44 6.36
N ALA A 87 4.65 5.56 5.98
CA ALA A 87 4.29 5.25 4.59
C ALA A 87 2.80 4.95 4.50
N ASN A 88 2.25 4.95 3.28
CA ASN A 88 0.97 4.32 3.01
C ASN A 88 1.01 3.50 1.71
N ALA A 89 0.07 2.55 1.57
CA ALA A 89 -0.06 1.72 0.38
C ALA A 89 -1.53 1.37 0.17
N PHE A 90 -2.24 2.16 -0.64
CA PHE A 90 -3.66 1.97 -0.90
C PHE A 90 -4.12 2.61 -2.21
N GLN A 91 -3.28 3.43 -2.85
CA GLN A 91 -3.66 4.35 -3.90
C GLN A 91 -2.88 4.16 -5.19
N HIS A 92 -3.47 4.60 -6.29
CA HIS A 92 -2.86 4.70 -7.60
C HIS A 92 -2.48 6.15 -7.97
N LYS A 93 -1.64 6.31 -9.00
CA LYS A 93 -1.09 7.63 -9.37
C LYS A 93 -2.17 8.69 -9.66
N PRO A 94 -3.24 8.43 -10.45
CA PRO A 94 -4.29 9.44 -10.67
C PRO A 94 -4.96 9.94 -9.38
N TYR A 95 -5.14 9.06 -8.38
CA TYR A 95 -5.69 9.45 -7.09
C TYR A 95 -4.71 10.36 -6.33
N LEU A 96 -3.46 9.96 -6.21
CA LEU A 96 -2.44 10.77 -5.52
C LEU A 96 -2.28 12.14 -6.18
N ASP A 97 -2.21 12.20 -7.51
CA ASP A 97 -2.06 13.48 -8.24
C ASP A 97 -3.22 14.44 -7.97
N ASN A 98 -4.44 13.91 -7.93
CA ASN A 98 -5.61 14.69 -7.57
C ASN A 98 -5.54 15.19 -6.11
N GLN A 99 -5.13 14.32 -5.17
CA GLN A 99 -4.96 14.70 -3.76
C GLN A 99 -3.86 15.76 -3.57
N ILE A 100 -2.72 15.64 -4.25
CA ILE A 100 -1.65 16.65 -4.23
C ILE A 100 -2.19 17.98 -4.76
N LYS A 101 -2.87 17.96 -5.91
CA LYS A 101 -3.44 19.17 -6.53
C LYS A 101 -4.46 19.87 -5.64
N THR A 102 -5.32 19.10 -4.96
CA THR A 102 -6.47 19.66 -4.23
C THR A 102 -6.20 19.90 -2.75
N ARG A 103 -5.29 19.15 -2.14
CA ARG A 103 -4.97 19.21 -0.70
C ARG A 103 -3.58 19.77 -0.41
N GLY A 104 -2.70 19.85 -1.42
CA GLY A 104 -1.32 20.33 -1.24
C GLY A 104 -0.40 19.35 -0.54
N TYR A 105 -0.68 18.05 -0.58
CA TYR A 105 0.15 17.03 0.08
C TYR A 105 1.53 16.90 -0.57
N HIS A 106 2.55 16.64 0.25
CA HIS A 106 3.94 16.42 -0.15
C HIS A 106 4.25 14.91 -0.08
N ILE A 107 3.61 14.13 -0.94
CA ILE A 107 3.67 12.67 -0.93
C ILE A 107 4.18 12.17 -2.28
N VAL A 108 5.09 11.19 -2.25
CA VAL A 108 5.71 10.62 -3.44
C VAL A 108 5.66 9.08 -3.43
N PRO A 109 5.47 8.43 -4.59
CA PRO A 109 5.54 6.98 -4.70
C PRO A 109 6.99 6.51 -4.66
N VAL A 110 7.25 5.35 -4.01
CA VAL A 110 8.58 4.75 -3.89
C VAL A 110 8.69 3.33 -4.42
N GLY A 111 7.60 2.60 -4.59
CA GLY A 111 7.62 1.24 -5.14
C GLY A 111 6.22 0.75 -5.47
N PHE A 112 6.05 0.10 -6.63
CA PHE A 112 4.76 -0.46 -7.01
C PHE A 112 4.36 -1.64 -6.11
N THR A 113 3.06 -1.80 -5.90
CA THR A 113 2.46 -2.91 -5.16
C THR A 113 1.69 -3.83 -6.09
N ALA A 114 0.46 -3.53 -6.42
CA ALA A 114 -0.37 -4.35 -7.28
C ALA A 114 -1.30 -3.48 -8.14
N VAL A 115 -1.94 -4.09 -9.11
CA VAL A 115 -3.10 -3.53 -9.80
C VAL A 115 -4.32 -4.38 -9.50
N TRP A 116 -5.39 -3.73 -9.11
CA TRP A 116 -6.71 -4.32 -8.88
C TRP A 116 -7.69 -3.73 -9.88
N PRO A 117 -8.13 -4.50 -10.88
CA PRO A 117 -9.03 -3.99 -11.90
C PRO A 117 -10.39 -3.65 -11.29
N ILE A 118 -10.84 -2.41 -11.49
CA ILE A 118 -12.18 -2.02 -11.07
C ILE A 118 -13.23 -2.78 -11.90
N GLY A 119 -14.32 -3.21 -11.28
CA GLY A 119 -15.36 -4.02 -11.91
C GLY A 119 -16.73 -3.39 -11.87
N LEU A 120 -17.56 -3.70 -12.87
CA LEU A 120 -19.00 -3.47 -12.87
C LEU A 120 -19.69 -4.72 -12.34
N TYR A 121 -20.40 -4.59 -11.24
CA TYR A 121 -21.07 -5.66 -10.50
C TYR A 121 -22.59 -5.49 -10.52
N SER A 122 -23.31 -6.61 -10.44
CA SER A 122 -24.78 -6.60 -10.28
C SER A 122 -25.25 -7.88 -9.60
N HIS A 123 -26.17 -7.76 -8.63
CA HIS A 123 -26.95 -8.89 -8.11
C HIS A 123 -28.20 -9.20 -8.93
N LYS A 124 -28.64 -8.22 -9.74
CA LYS A 124 -29.90 -8.31 -10.50
C LYS A 124 -29.73 -8.72 -11.95
N ARG A 125 -28.49 -8.63 -12.50
CA ARG A 125 -28.22 -8.81 -13.93
C ARG A 125 -26.97 -9.66 -14.10
N HIS A 126 -26.96 -10.50 -15.12
CA HIS A 126 -25.86 -11.41 -15.41
C HIS A 126 -24.95 -10.93 -16.54
N SER A 127 -25.36 -9.87 -17.26
CA SER A 127 -24.57 -9.25 -18.31
C SER A 127 -24.90 -7.77 -18.46
N VAL A 128 -24.02 -7.02 -19.14
CA VAL A 128 -24.26 -5.63 -19.51
C VAL A 128 -25.49 -5.49 -20.44
N ALA A 129 -25.75 -6.50 -21.28
CA ALA A 129 -26.88 -6.51 -22.19
C ALA A 129 -28.22 -6.52 -21.46
N ASP A 130 -28.28 -7.18 -20.29
CA ASP A 130 -29.51 -7.34 -19.48
C ASP A 130 -29.89 -6.07 -18.71
N LEU A 131 -29.00 -5.07 -18.66
CA LEU A 131 -29.30 -3.80 -17.99
C LEU A 131 -30.48 -3.10 -18.71
N PRO A 132 -31.56 -2.74 -17.98
CA PRO A 132 -32.73 -2.10 -18.60
C PRO A 132 -32.41 -0.65 -19.02
N LYS A 133 -33.28 -0.11 -19.89
CA LYS A 133 -33.29 1.33 -20.12
C LYS A 133 -33.62 2.06 -18.80
N GLY A 134 -32.86 3.12 -18.49
CA GLY A 134 -33.00 3.87 -17.24
C GLY A 134 -32.35 3.19 -16.03
N ALA A 135 -31.52 2.13 -16.22
CA ALA A 135 -30.82 1.45 -15.14
C ALA A 135 -30.06 2.45 -14.25
N ILE A 136 -30.13 2.26 -12.95
CA ILE A 136 -29.39 3.07 -11.95
C ILE A 136 -28.04 2.40 -11.72
N ILE A 137 -26.94 3.10 -12.02
CA ILE A 137 -25.58 2.58 -11.90
C ILE A 137 -24.81 3.41 -10.88
N GLY A 138 -24.36 2.77 -9.79
CA GLY A 138 -23.50 3.40 -8.79
C GLY A 138 -22.06 3.53 -9.28
N VAL A 139 -21.41 4.65 -8.98
CA VAL A 139 -19.98 4.89 -9.25
C VAL A 139 -19.33 5.58 -8.05
N PRO A 140 -18.00 5.43 -7.83
CA PRO A 140 -17.28 6.22 -6.84
C PRO A 140 -17.37 7.72 -7.13
N ASN A 141 -17.38 8.56 -6.09
CA ASN A 141 -17.51 10.01 -6.21
C ASN A 141 -16.20 10.79 -6.10
N ASP A 142 -15.07 10.10 -5.87
CA ASP A 142 -13.78 10.78 -5.98
C ASP A 142 -13.38 10.93 -7.45
N PRO A 143 -12.81 12.09 -7.87
CA PRO A 143 -12.63 12.41 -9.28
C PRO A 143 -11.87 11.36 -10.08
N SER A 144 -10.91 10.66 -9.47
CA SER A 144 -10.09 9.68 -10.18
C SER A 144 -10.79 8.34 -10.37
N ASN A 145 -11.55 7.86 -9.37
CA ASN A 145 -12.33 6.63 -9.49
C ASN A 145 -13.66 6.85 -10.20
N GLU A 146 -14.29 8.05 -10.12
CA GLU A 146 -15.42 8.42 -10.96
C GLU A 146 -15.03 8.33 -12.44
N GLY A 147 -13.98 9.05 -12.85
CA GLY A 147 -13.50 9.03 -14.24
C GLY A 147 -13.13 7.61 -14.70
N ARG A 148 -12.47 6.84 -13.85
CA ARG A 148 -12.17 5.41 -14.09
C ARG A 148 -13.43 4.58 -14.29
N ALA A 149 -14.44 4.77 -13.46
CA ALA A 149 -15.74 4.09 -13.59
C ALA A 149 -16.45 4.46 -14.87
N LEU A 150 -16.48 5.74 -15.24
CA LEU A 150 -17.09 6.19 -16.51
C LEU A 150 -16.37 5.61 -17.72
N ILE A 151 -15.03 5.45 -17.69
CA ILE A 151 -14.26 4.79 -18.73
C ILE A 151 -14.68 3.31 -18.85
N VAL A 152 -14.90 2.60 -17.74
CA VAL A 152 -15.45 1.23 -17.77
C VAL A 152 -16.82 1.20 -18.43
N LEU A 153 -17.73 2.10 -18.04
CA LEU A 153 -19.07 2.17 -18.65
C LEU A 153 -19.02 2.47 -20.15
N GLN A 154 -18.08 3.31 -20.58
CA GLN A 154 -17.84 3.58 -21.99
C GLN A 154 -17.30 2.33 -22.72
N SER A 155 -16.35 1.61 -22.14
CA SER A 155 -15.74 0.43 -22.77
C SER A 155 -16.75 -0.69 -23.06
N VAL A 156 -17.84 -0.74 -22.29
CA VAL A 156 -18.93 -1.70 -22.48
C VAL A 156 -20.14 -1.11 -23.23
N GLY A 157 -20.01 0.10 -23.79
CA GLY A 157 -21.02 0.71 -24.67
C GLY A 157 -22.25 1.28 -23.94
N LEU A 158 -22.23 1.44 -22.64
CA LEU A 158 -23.34 2.01 -21.87
C LEU A 158 -23.44 3.53 -22.02
N ILE A 159 -22.28 4.21 -22.15
CA ILE A 159 -22.17 5.66 -22.38
C ILE A 159 -21.10 5.96 -23.40
N LYS A 160 -21.07 7.18 -23.91
CA LYS A 160 -19.92 7.74 -24.63
C LYS A 160 -19.48 9.02 -23.95
N LEU A 161 -18.20 9.11 -23.63
CA LEU A 161 -17.57 10.32 -23.09
C LEU A 161 -17.11 11.23 -24.24
N ARG A 162 -17.02 12.52 -23.97
CA ARG A 162 -16.43 13.52 -24.87
C ARG A 162 -14.99 13.14 -25.17
N ASP A 163 -14.59 13.28 -26.42
CA ASP A 163 -13.21 13.03 -26.83
C ASP A 163 -12.26 13.95 -26.04
N GLY A 164 -11.20 13.35 -25.48
CA GLY A 164 -10.21 14.09 -24.70
C GLY A 164 -10.56 14.36 -23.22
N SER A 165 -11.70 13.86 -22.69
CA SER A 165 -12.06 14.00 -21.25
C SER A 165 -11.01 13.41 -20.31
N GLY A 166 -10.28 12.37 -20.75
CA GLY A 166 -9.20 11.77 -20.01
C GLY A 166 -9.66 10.98 -18.78
N ILE A 167 -8.69 10.71 -17.88
CA ILE A 167 -8.89 9.87 -16.70
C ILE A 167 -9.64 10.55 -15.54
N LEU A 168 -9.93 11.84 -15.65
CA LEU A 168 -10.72 12.61 -14.67
C LEU A 168 -12.07 13.04 -15.29
N ALA A 169 -12.59 12.26 -16.25
CA ALA A 169 -13.91 12.50 -16.82
C ALA A 169 -14.99 12.51 -15.73
N THR A 170 -15.99 13.36 -15.90
CA THR A 170 -17.13 13.49 -14.99
C THR A 170 -18.43 13.13 -15.72
N THR A 171 -19.54 13.02 -15.01
CA THR A 171 -20.87 12.80 -15.62
C THR A 171 -21.23 13.89 -16.63
N ALA A 172 -20.70 15.11 -16.50
CA ALA A 172 -20.89 16.21 -17.47
C ALA A 172 -20.21 15.96 -18.83
N ASP A 173 -19.28 15.00 -18.90
CA ASP A 173 -18.61 14.63 -20.14
C ASP A 173 -19.32 13.55 -20.95
N ILE A 174 -20.46 13.04 -20.46
CA ILE A 174 -21.28 12.05 -21.18
C ILE A 174 -21.99 12.74 -22.35
N VAL A 175 -21.60 12.39 -23.58
CA VAL A 175 -22.16 12.94 -24.82
C VAL A 175 -23.18 12.01 -25.49
N ALA A 176 -23.20 10.71 -25.13
CA ALA A 176 -24.23 9.77 -25.54
C ALA A 176 -24.52 8.76 -24.41
N ASN A 177 -25.80 8.39 -24.30
CA ASN A 177 -26.30 7.48 -23.28
C ASN A 177 -27.50 6.68 -23.85
N PRO A 178 -27.22 5.67 -24.69
CA PRO A 178 -28.26 5.00 -25.48
C PRO A 178 -29.27 4.23 -24.64
N LYS A 179 -28.89 3.77 -23.44
CA LYS A 179 -29.81 3.10 -22.51
C LYS A 179 -30.40 4.05 -21.45
N ASP A 180 -30.12 5.35 -21.54
CA ASP A 180 -30.58 6.36 -20.57
C ASP A 180 -30.24 5.99 -19.10
N VAL A 181 -29.03 5.37 -18.89
CA VAL A 181 -28.59 4.96 -17.55
C VAL A 181 -28.47 6.19 -16.63
N LYS A 182 -28.82 6.01 -15.38
CA LYS A 182 -28.74 7.05 -14.35
C LYS A 182 -27.50 6.78 -13.50
N ILE A 183 -26.52 7.67 -13.57
CA ILE A 183 -25.31 7.56 -12.76
C ILE A 183 -25.60 8.10 -11.34
N LYS A 184 -25.30 7.29 -10.33
CA LYS A 184 -25.40 7.66 -8.91
C LYS A 184 -23.99 7.66 -8.29
N GLU A 185 -23.48 8.84 -8.02
CA GLU A 185 -22.19 9.04 -7.39
C GLU A 185 -22.29 8.78 -5.89
N LEU A 186 -21.44 7.90 -5.36
CA LEU A 186 -21.41 7.47 -3.96
C LEU A 186 -19.96 7.40 -3.48
N ASP A 187 -19.73 7.52 -2.18
CA ASP A 187 -18.41 7.23 -1.60
C ASP A 187 -17.95 5.82 -1.97
N ALA A 188 -16.66 5.67 -2.32
CA ALA A 188 -16.11 4.40 -2.80
C ALA A 188 -16.38 3.22 -1.83
N GLY A 189 -16.28 3.47 -0.52
CA GLY A 189 -16.61 2.47 0.51
C GLY A 189 -18.10 2.20 0.68
N VAL A 190 -18.98 2.96 0.03
CA VAL A 190 -20.45 2.81 0.10
C VAL A 190 -21.00 2.14 -1.14
N VAL A 191 -20.40 2.37 -2.32
CA VAL A 191 -20.93 1.90 -3.62
C VAL A 191 -21.25 0.40 -3.60
N GLY A 192 -20.32 -0.45 -3.17
CA GLY A 192 -20.51 -1.91 -3.14
C GLY A 192 -21.66 -2.34 -2.20
N ARG A 193 -21.77 -1.68 -1.04
CA ARG A 193 -22.83 -1.97 -0.05
C ARG A 193 -24.21 -1.55 -0.51
N SER A 194 -24.29 -0.65 -1.50
CA SER A 194 -25.55 -0.17 -2.06
C SER A 194 -26.05 -1.01 -3.24
N ILE A 195 -25.40 -2.13 -3.56
CA ILE A 195 -25.62 -2.93 -4.79
C ILE A 195 -27.10 -3.36 -4.94
N ASP A 196 -27.78 -3.69 -3.84
CA ASP A 196 -29.17 -4.16 -3.87
C ASP A 196 -30.16 -3.05 -4.21
N ASP A 197 -29.80 -1.78 -3.96
CA ASP A 197 -30.61 -0.60 -4.31
C ASP A 197 -30.33 -0.12 -5.76
N LEU A 198 -29.34 -0.70 -6.44
CA LEU A 198 -28.89 -0.32 -7.77
C LEU A 198 -29.21 -1.43 -8.78
N ASP A 199 -29.17 -1.12 -10.07
CA ASP A 199 -29.20 -2.14 -11.12
C ASP A 199 -27.80 -2.70 -11.37
N ALA A 200 -26.75 -1.89 -11.19
CA ALA A 200 -25.35 -2.28 -11.22
C ALA A 200 -24.51 -1.21 -10.49
N ALA A 201 -23.24 -1.54 -10.22
CA ALA A 201 -22.30 -0.59 -9.64
C ALA A 201 -20.87 -0.85 -10.12
N VAL A 202 -20.11 0.20 -10.41
CA VAL A 202 -18.66 0.11 -10.61
C VAL A 202 -17.99 0.25 -9.27
N VAL A 203 -17.28 -0.80 -8.84
CA VAL A 203 -16.73 -0.91 -7.48
C VAL A 203 -15.25 -1.26 -7.54
N ASN A 204 -14.43 -0.55 -6.76
CA ASN A 204 -13.03 -0.91 -6.55
C ASN A 204 -12.94 -2.29 -5.91
N THR A 205 -11.95 -3.09 -6.30
CA THR A 205 -11.87 -4.52 -5.95
C THR A 205 -11.86 -4.78 -4.45
N ASP A 206 -11.08 -4.02 -3.68
CA ASP A 206 -11.05 -4.11 -2.21
C ASP A 206 -12.43 -3.84 -1.59
N TRP A 207 -13.13 -2.79 -2.05
CA TRP A 207 -14.48 -2.47 -1.58
C TRP A 207 -15.53 -3.48 -2.07
N ALA A 208 -15.33 -4.07 -3.25
CA ALA A 208 -16.21 -5.13 -3.75
C ALA A 208 -16.13 -6.35 -2.82
N LEU A 209 -14.93 -6.86 -2.55
CA LEU A 209 -14.71 -8.01 -1.66
C LEU A 209 -15.22 -7.71 -0.24
N LYS A 210 -14.88 -6.54 0.32
CA LYS A 210 -15.33 -6.09 1.64
C LYS A 210 -16.86 -5.93 1.74
N SER A 211 -17.55 -5.71 0.63
CA SER A 211 -19.01 -5.67 0.54
C SER A 211 -19.65 -7.03 0.30
N GLY A 212 -18.84 -8.10 0.18
CA GLY A 212 -19.32 -9.46 -0.08
C GLY A 212 -19.62 -9.76 -1.55
N LEU A 213 -19.27 -8.83 -2.47
CA LEU A 213 -19.40 -9.07 -3.92
C LEU A 213 -18.37 -10.09 -4.38
N LYS A 214 -18.81 -11.02 -5.22
CA LYS A 214 -17.98 -12.11 -5.73
C LYS A 214 -17.57 -11.81 -7.17
N PRO A 215 -16.27 -11.58 -7.44
CA PRO A 215 -15.79 -11.28 -8.79
C PRO A 215 -16.17 -12.33 -9.83
N ASP A 216 -16.27 -13.59 -9.44
CA ASP A 216 -16.57 -14.71 -10.36
C ASP A 216 -18.06 -14.79 -10.76
N THR A 217 -18.99 -14.32 -9.93
CA THR A 217 -20.44 -14.48 -10.15
C THR A 217 -21.18 -13.16 -10.33
N ASP A 218 -20.75 -12.09 -9.65
CA ASP A 218 -21.50 -10.84 -9.58
C ASP A 218 -20.93 -9.77 -10.51
N ARG A 219 -19.68 -9.97 -11.01
CA ARG A 219 -19.02 -9.04 -11.93
C ARG A 219 -19.45 -9.30 -13.37
N ILE A 220 -20.09 -8.31 -13.98
CA ILE A 220 -20.59 -8.39 -15.37
C ILE A 220 -19.67 -7.69 -16.38
N ALA A 221 -18.70 -6.89 -15.91
CA ALA A 221 -17.62 -6.32 -16.71
C ALA A 221 -16.47 -5.85 -15.81
N GLN A 222 -15.29 -5.63 -16.38
CA GLN A 222 -14.16 -5.02 -15.70
C GLN A 222 -13.28 -4.23 -16.67
N GLU A 223 -12.42 -3.36 -16.14
CA GLU A 223 -11.38 -2.72 -16.94
C GLU A 223 -10.28 -3.71 -17.35
N PRO A 224 -9.56 -3.45 -18.47
CA PRO A 224 -8.42 -4.25 -18.87
C PRO A 224 -7.25 -4.10 -17.91
N LEU A 225 -6.44 -5.18 -17.76
CA LEU A 225 -5.21 -5.17 -16.97
C LEU A 225 -4.01 -4.64 -17.77
N ALA A 226 -3.99 -4.83 -19.09
CA ALA A 226 -2.91 -4.38 -19.95
C ALA A 226 -2.84 -2.85 -19.95
N ASP A 227 -1.62 -2.31 -19.81
CA ASP A 227 -1.34 -0.86 -19.81
C ASP A 227 -2.17 -0.07 -18.79
N ASN A 228 -2.58 -0.71 -17.70
CA ASN A 228 -3.44 -0.12 -16.69
C ASN A 228 -2.71 0.98 -15.90
N PRO A 229 -3.18 2.26 -15.94
CA PRO A 229 -2.54 3.37 -15.25
C PRO A 229 -2.80 3.39 -13.74
N TYR A 230 -3.66 2.50 -13.25
CA TYR A 230 -4.10 2.46 -11.85
C TYR A 230 -3.30 1.46 -11.00
N ARG A 231 -2.02 1.24 -11.36
CA ARG A 231 -1.10 0.49 -10.49
C ARG A 231 -0.93 1.21 -9.17
N ASN A 232 -1.12 0.48 -8.08
CA ASN A 232 -0.92 1.00 -6.74
C ASN A 232 0.56 0.94 -6.34
N PHE A 233 0.91 1.66 -5.28
CA PHE A 233 2.28 1.80 -4.82
C PHE A 233 2.36 2.07 -3.31
N ILE A 234 3.54 1.85 -2.75
CA ILE A 234 3.94 2.40 -1.46
C ILE A 234 4.32 3.86 -1.68
N ALA A 235 3.80 4.75 -0.85
CA ALA A 235 4.13 6.16 -0.85
C ALA A 235 4.68 6.61 0.49
N VAL A 236 5.57 7.60 0.45
CA VAL A 236 6.17 8.25 1.62
C VAL A 236 6.05 9.77 1.49
N LYS A 237 6.28 10.49 2.58
CA LYS A 237 6.40 11.94 2.53
C LYS A 237 7.64 12.34 1.73
N ALA A 238 7.54 13.39 0.91
CA ALA A 238 8.66 13.91 0.12
C ALA A 238 9.85 14.28 1.02
N GLY A 239 11.05 13.88 0.57
CA GLY A 239 12.28 14.00 1.33
C GLY A 239 12.69 12.71 2.07
N HIS A 240 11.80 11.72 2.17
CA HIS A 240 12.05 10.42 2.80
C HIS A 240 12.26 9.27 1.80
N GLU A 241 12.28 9.53 0.50
CA GLU A 241 12.37 8.51 -0.57
C GLU A 241 13.64 7.66 -0.49
N ASN A 242 14.70 8.25 0.07
CA ASN A 242 16.03 7.63 0.15
C ASN A 242 16.36 7.07 1.54
N ASP A 243 15.43 7.12 2.49
CA ASP A 243 15.63 6.53 3.81
C ASP A 243 15.92 5.04 3.67
N ALA A 244 16.82 4.50 4.51
CA ALA A 244 17.29 3.13 4.39
C ALA A 244 16.15 2.10 4.49
N TRP A 245 15.19 2.36 5.37
CA TRP A 245 14.03 1.51 5.57
C TRP A 245 13.10 1.43 4.35
N VAL A 246 13.05 2.48 3.50
CA VAL A 246 12.18 2.51 2.32
C VAL A 246 12.55 1.40 1.33
N LYS A 247 13.86 1.26 1.03
CA LYS A 247 14.34 0.18 0.14
C LYS A 247 14.02 -1.20 0.72
N THR A 248 14.18 -1.35 2.02
CA THR A 248 13.87 -2.61 2.74
C THR A 248 12.37 -2.91 2.68
N LEU A 249 11.51 -1.91 2.89
CA LEU A 249 10.06 -2.06 2.80
C LEU A 249 9.61 -2.44 1.39
N VAL A 250 10.11 -1.75 0.37
CA VAL A 250 9.79 -2.07 -1.05
C VAL A 250 10.23 -3.49 -1.40
N ALA A 251 11.45 -3.89 -1.03
CA ALA A 251 11.94 -5.25 -1.25
C ALA A 251 11.13 -6.31 -0.47
N ALA A 252 10.66 -5.96 0.74
CA ALA A 252 9.81 -6.82 1.54
C ALA A 252 8.40 -6.98 0.93
N TYR A 253 7.95 -6.04 0.12
CA TYR A 253 6.70 -6.16 -0.64
C TYR A 253 6.93 -6.91 -1.97
N GLN A 254 7.97 -6.58 -2.72
CA GLN A 254 8.21 -7.05 -4.08
C GLN A 254 8.96 -8.39 -4.10
N ASN A 255 8.30 -9.49 -3.69
CA ASN A 255 8.87 -10.84 -3.71
C ASN A 255 7.78 -11.91 -3.93
N ASP A 256 8.21 -13.17 -4.17
CA ASP A 256 7.30 -14.25 -4.51
C ASP A 256 6.33 -14.62 -3.37
N ALA A 257 6.77 -14.54 -2.11
CA ALA A 257 5.87 -14.82 -0.98
C ALA A 257 4.69 -13.83 -0.92
N VAL A 258 4.91 -12.58 -1.31
CA VAL A 258 3.85 -11.56 -1.38
C VAL A 258 2.98 -11.75 -2.62
N LYS A 259 3.54 -12.21 -3.76
CA LYS A 259 2.73 -12.62 -4.93
C LYS A 259 1.74 -13.72 -4.57
N ASP A 260 2.20 -14.74 -3.85
CA ASP A 260 1.35 -15.84 -3.39
C ASP A 260 0.27 -15.34 -2.42
N ALA A 261 0.64 -14.44 -1.50
CA ALA A 261 -0.31 -13.83 -0.57
C ALA A 261 -1.37 -13.00 -1.30
N LEU A 262 -0.99 -12.19 -2.30
CA LEU A 262 -1.91 -11.43 -3.15
C LEU A 262 -2.87 -12.35 -3.90
N ALA A 263 -2.35 -13.40 -4.57
CA ALA A 263 -3.17 -14.35 -5.31
C ALA A 263 -4.19 -15.04 -4.40
N LYS A 264 -3.78 -15.40 -3.19
CA LYS A 264 -4.65 -16.05 -2.18
C LYS A 264 -5.70 -15.08 -1.62
N ALA A 265 -5.28 -13.89 -1.16
CA ALA A 265 -6.16 -12.93 -0.50
C ALA A 265 -7.21 -12.37 -1.46
N TYR A 266 -6.81 -12.08 -2.70
CA TYR A 266 -7.68 -11.48 -3.70
C TYR A 266 -8.24 -12.47 -4.72
N HIS A 267 -8.16 -13.79 -4.44
CA HIS A 267 -8.71 -14.84 -5.32
C HIS A 267 -8.29 -14.68 -6.80
N GLY A 268 -7.05 -14.23 -7.04
CA GLY A 268 -6.50 -14.00 -8.37
C GLY A 268 -6.99 -12.71 -9.07
N THR A 269 -7.81 -11.89 -8.43
CA THR A 269 -8.29 -10.62 -9.03
C THR A 269 -7.25 -9.50 -8.96
N GLY A 270 -6.33 -9.54 -8.00
CA GLY A 270 -5.20 -8.62 -7.90
C GLY A 270 -3.95 -9.22 -8.53
N VAL A 271 -3.19 -8.44 -9.30
CA VAL A 271 -1.94 -8.88 -9.92
C VAL A 271 -0.78 -7.99 -9.49
N PRO A 272 0.43 -8.56 -9.27
CA PRO A 272 1.63 -7.78 -8.98
C PRO A 272 1.89 -6.72 -10.06
N ALA A 273 2.36 -5.53 -9.66
CA ALA A 273 2.65 -4.42 -10.57
C ALA A 273 4.15 -4.10 -10.69
N TRP A 274 5.02 -5.01 -10.16
CA TRP A 274 6.48 -4.94 -10.25
C TRP A 274 7.04 -6.05 -11.10
#